data_7e1675e4c1138a4ca5f21f07ee36a347
#
_entry.id   7e1675e4c1138a4ca5f21f07ee36a347
#
_cell.length_a   1.000
_cell.length_b   1.000
_cell.length_c   1.000
_cell.angle_alpha   90.00
_cell.angle_beta   90.00
_cell.angle_gamma   90.00
#
_symmetry.space_group_name_H-M   'P 1'
#
loop_
_entity.id
_entity.type
_entity.pdbx_description
1 polymer ?
#
loop_
_entity_poly.entity_id
_entity_poly.type
_entity_poly.pdbx_seq_one_letter_code
_entity_poly.pdbx_strand_id
1 'polypeptide(L)'
;MDDVYALPYMRGYHPIYEKDGGIPALNEIKFSLTSNRGCFGGCSFCALTFHQGRVVQVRSHESIIEEAKQMIEDPQFKGYIHDVGGPTANFRRTACDKQKKYGVCTGKQCLFPKPCNNLVATHDDYLILLRKLRKLPGVKKVFIRSGIRFDYVMADKDDTFLKELCEYHISGQLRVAPEHVSDAVLTRMGKPENAVYERFLKRYQRINSKVGKEQFVVPYLMSSHPGSTLKEAVELAEYLLSLIHI
;
A
#
# COMPACT_ATOMS: atom_id res chain seq x y z
N MET A 1 12.66 9.46 -12.40
CA MET A 1 12.64 8.21 -11.57
C MET A 1 13.20 7.03 -12.34
N ASP A 2 12.77 6.79 -13.56
CA ASP A 2 13.15 5.60 -14.32
C ASP A 2 14.67 5.48 -14.49
N ASP A 3 15.36 6.56 -14.85
CA ASP A 3 16.82 6.58 -14.98
C ASP A 3 17.56 6.16 -13.70
N VAL A 4 17.03 6.58 -12.53
CA VAL A 4 17.61 6.19 -11.23
C VAL A 4 17.44 4.70 -10.99
N TYR A 5 16.28 4.14 -11.32
CA TYR A 5 16.01 2.71 -11.13
C TYR A 5 16.65 1.82 -12.21
N ALA A 6 17.12 2.42 -13.32
CA ALA A 6 17.89 1.74 -14.36
C ALA A 6 19.39 1.61 -14.03
N LEU A 7 19.87 2.23 -12.96
CA LEU A 7 21.26 2.10 -12.52
C LEU A 7 21.58 0.66 -12.15
N PRO A 8 22.84 0.22 -12.34
CA PRO A 8 23.26 -1.16 -12.07
C PRO A 8 23.43 -1.42 -10.57
N TYR A 9 22.33 -1.54 -9.85
CA TYR A 9 22.36 -1.88 -8.42
C TYR A 9 22.77 -3.34 -8.20
N MET A 10 23.59 -3.58 -7.16
CA MET A 10 24.05 -4.91 -6.76
C MET A 10 22.93 -5.85 -6.26
N ARG A 11 21.79 -5.30 -5.84
CA ARG A 11 20.61 -6.05 -5.32
C ARG A 11 20.94 -7.05 -4.22
N GLY A 12 22.02 -6.81 -3.49
CA GLY A 12 22.50 -7.63 -2.39
C GLY A 12 22.97 -6.78 -1.22
N TYR A 13 23.36 -7.42 -0.16
CA TYR A 13 24.03 -6.75 0.96
C TYR A 13 25.53 -6.62 0.69
N HIS A 14 26.17 -5.68 1.38
CA HIS A 14 27.62 -5.50 1.29
C HIS A 14 28.35 -6.73 1.88
N PRO A 15 29.44 -7.23 1.25
CA PRO A 15 30.16 -8.45 1.69
C PRO A 15 30.64 -8.43 3.15
N ILE A 16 30.79 -7.25 3.74
CA ILE A 16 31.16 -7.12 5.16
C ILE A 16 30.23 -7.89 6.10
N TYR A 17 28.96 -8.08 5.71
CA TYR A 17 27.94 -8.75 6.52
C TYR A 17 27.92 -10.28 6.34
N GLU A 18 28.72 -10.85 5.42
CA GLU A 18 28.74 -12.30 5.20
C GLU A 18 29.18 -13.07 6.43
N LYS A 19 30.18 -12.56 7.15
CA LYS A 19 30.67 -13.14 8.40
C LYS A 19 29.62 -13.22 9.52
N ASP A 20 28.60 -12.35 9.45
CA ASP A 20 27.51 -12.26 10.41
C ASP A 20 26.24 -13.00 9.91
N GLY A 21 26.35 -13.79 8.83
CA GLY A 21 25.23 -14.53 8.22
C GLY A 21 24.37 -13.70 7.26
N GLY A 22 24.87 -12.54 6.81
CA GLY A 22 24.17 -11.66 5.87
C GLY A 22 23.15 -10.76 6.55
N ILE A 23 22.18 -10.25 5.78
CA ILE A 23 21.08 -9.40 6.25
C ILE A 23 19.76 -10.14 6.07
N PRO A 24 19.13 -10.69 7.13
CA PRO A 24 17.89 -11.48 7.01
C PRO A 24 16.75 -10.71 6.36
N ALA A 25 16.64 -9.39 6.59
CA ALA A 25 15.61 -8.54 6.00
C ALA A 25 15.67 -8.53 4.45
N LEU A 26 16.84 -8.76 3.84
CA LEU A 26 16.94 -8.82 2.39
C LEU A 26 16.13 -9.94 1.78
N ASN A 27 16.00 -11.08 2.45
CA ASN A 27 15.23 -12.22 1.97
C ASN A 27 13.75 -11.86 1.75
N GLU A 28 13.21 -10.94 2.55
CA GLU A 28 11.83 -10.49 2.44
C GLU A 28 11.59 -9.49 1.30
N ILE A 29 12.61 -8.69 0.95
CA ILE A 29 12.45 -7.56 0.02
C ILE A 29 13.18 -7.74 -1.30
N LYS A 30 14.13 -8.69 -1.42
CA LYS A 30 14.99 -8.85 -2.60
C LYS A 30 14.22 -8.88 -3.92
N PHE A 31 13.09 -9.58 -3.95
CA PHE A 31 12.24 -9.72 -5.12
C PHE A 31 10.99 -8.83 -5.04
N SER A 32 11.17 -7.59 -4.65
CA SER A 32 10.12 -6.58 -4.59
C SER A 32 10.43 -5.42 -5.54
N LEU A 33 9.38 -4.83 -6.11
CA LEU A 33 9.45 -3.72 -7.07
C LEU A 33 8.87 -2.46 -6.44
N THR A 34 9.65 -1.40 -6.43
CA THR A 34 9.13 -0.08 -6.05
C THR A 34 8.46 0.57 -7.25
N SER A 35 7.17 0.83 -7.15
CA SER A 35 6.37 1.37 -8.26
C SER A 35 6.16 2.88 -8.21
N ASN A 36 6.24 3.47 -7.03
CA ASN A 36 5.98 4.89 -6.80
C ASN A 36 6.70 5.43 -5.57
N ARG A 37 6.81 6.73 -5.48
CA ARG A 37 7.30 7.51 -4.34
C ARG A 37 6.30 8.62 -4.01
N GLY A 38 6.33 9.11 -2.77
CA GLY A 38 5.40 10.12 -2.28
C GLY A 38 4.04 9.56 -1.85
N CYS A 39 3.31 10.34 -1.07
CA CYS A 39 2.00 9.94 -0.55
C CYS A 39 1.13 11.16 -0.31
N PHE A 40 -0.02 11.26 -0.98
CA PHE A 40 -0.96 12.36 -0.77
C PHE A 40 -1.92 12.14 0.42
N GLY A 41 -1.72 11.08 1.21
CA GLY A 41 -2.52 10.81 2.41
C GLY A 41 -2.40 11.91 3.45
N GLY A 42 -1.18 12.42 3.68
CA GLY A 42 -0.95 13.56 4.57
C GLY A 42 -1.24 13.30 6.05
N CYS A 43 -1.10 12.06 6.52
CA CYS A 43 -1.30 11.71 7.92
C CYS A 43 -0.29 12.46 8.81
N SER A 44 -0.76 13.00 9.95
CA SER A 44 0.03 13.91 10.80
C SER A 44 1.27 13.28 11.43
N PHE A 45 1.26 11.97 11.65
CA PHE A 45 2.34 11.21 12.27
C PHE A 45 3.37 10.66 11.27
N CYS A 46 3.09 10.74 9.95
CA CYS A 46 3.84 10.00 8.95
C CYS A 46 4.97 10.85 8.35
N ALA A 47 6.23 10.41 8.54
CA ALA A 47 7.40 11.06 7.99
C ALA A 47 7.50 11.00 6.45
N LEU A 48 6.80 10.08 5.79
CA LEU A 48 6.80 9.95 4.32
C LEU A 48 6.42 11.25 3.60
N THR A 49 5.49 12.01 4.18
CA THR A 49 5.07 13.32 3.67
C THR A 49 6.22 14.31 3.61
N PHE A 50 7.14 14.24 4.57
CA PHE A 50 8.28 15.15 4.66
C PHE A 50 9.43 14.76 3.74
N HIS A 51 9.83 13.49 3.72
CA HIS A 51 11.02 13.09 2.94
C HIS A 51 10.72 12.60 1.52
N GLN A 52 9.49 12.23 1.18
CA GLN A 52 9.10 11.86 -0.19
C GLN A 52 8.11 12.82 -0.83
N GLY A 53 7.49 13.70 -0.03
CA GLY A 53 6.51 14.68 -0.49
C GLY A 53 5.10 14.11 -0.67
N ARG A 54 4.17 15.04 -0.94
CA ARG A 54 2.73 14.75 -1.11
C ARG A 54 2.30 14.63 -2.57
N VAL A 55 3.20 14.81 -3.52
CA VAL A 55 2.96 14.54 -4.93
C VAL A 55 3.48 13.16 -5.25
N VAL A 56 2.59 12.26 -5.64
CA VAL A 56 2.99 10.92 -6.03
C VAL A 56 3.72 10.97 -7.37
N GLN A 57 4.92 10.42 -7.39
CA GLN A 57 5.73 10.19 -8.58
C GLN A 57 5.75 8.69 -8.86
N VAL A 58 5.49 8.32 -10.11
CA VAL A 58 5.40 6.93 -10.54
C VAL A 58 6.51 6.59 -11.51
N ARG A 59 6.97 5.36 -11.45
CA ARG A 59 7.81 4.76 -12.48
C ARG A 59 6.95 4.34 -13.67
N SER A 60 7.51 4.39 -14.86
CA SER A 60 6.86 3.84 -16.04
C SER A 60 6.68 2.32 -15.91
N HIS A 61 5.72 1.77 -16.64
CA HIS A 61 5.54 0.32 -16.69
C HIS A 61 6.78 -0.36 -17.29
N GLU A 62 7.39 0.26 -18.27
CA GLU A 62 8.58 -0.23 -18.96
C GLU A 62 9.76 -0.37 -18.01
N SER A 63 10.02 0.65 -17.18
CA SER A 63 11.05 0.63 -16.15
C SER A 63 10.86 -0.51 -15.13
N ILE A 64 9.61 -0.72 -14.67
CA ILE A 64 9.30 -1.76 -13.70
C ILE A 64 9.38 -3.16 -14.33
N ILE A 65 8.94 -3.30 -15.58
CA ILE A 65 9.01 -4.58 -16.31
C ILE A 65 10.46 -4.97 -16.58
N GLU A 66 11.31 -4.02 -16.94
CA GLU A 66 12.73 -4.28 -17.18
C GLU A 66 13.42 -4.73 -15.88
N GLU A 67 13.13 -4.08 -14.76
CA GLU A 67 13.62 -4.54 -13.46
C GLU A 67 13.10 -5.94 -13.10
N ALA A 68 11.85 -6.25 -13.40
CA ALA A 68 11.29 -7.58 -13.17
C ALA A 68 11.99 -8.65 -14.01
N LYS A 69 12.36 -8.36 -15.27
CA LYS A 69 13.14 -9.28 -16.11
C LYS A 69 14.52 -9.56 -15.51
N GLN A 70 15.23 -8.54 -15.04
CA GLN A 70 16.50 -8.71 -14.33
C GLN A 70 16.36 -9.58 -13.08
N MET A 71 15.24 -9.40 -12.32
CA MET A 71 14.97 -10.25 -11.16
C MET A 71 14.71 -11.72 -11.54
N ILE A 72 14.08 -11.97 -12.68
CA ILE A 72 13.80 -13.33 -13.19
C ILE A 72 15.09 -14.08 -13.52
N GLU A 73 16.13 -13.37 -13.95
CA GLU A 73 17.45 -13.93 -14.26
C GLU A 73 18.25 -14.32 -13.01
N ASP A 74 17.88 -13.85 -11.82
CA ASP A 74 18.55 -14.21 -10.57
C ASP A 74 18.29 -15.70 -10.26
N PRO A 75 19.35 -16.53 -10.04
CA PRO A 75 19.20 -17.96 -9.74
C PRO A 75 18.36 -18.27 -8.49
N GLN A 76 18.22 -17.31 -7.59
CA GLN A 76 17.40 -17.46 -6.38
C GLN A 76 15.93 -17.13 -6.61
N PHE A 77 15.57 -16.57 -7.78
CA PHE A 77 14.19 -16.24 -8.09
C PHE A 77 13.36 -17.48 -8.35
N LYS A 78 12.32 -17.69 -7.56
CA LYS A 78 11.45 -18.88 -7.63
C LYS A 78 10.10 -18.62 -8.33
N GLY A 79 9.98 -17.49 -9.01
CA GLY A 79 8.77 -17.09 -9.72
C GLY A 79 7.83 -16.20 -8.89
N TYR A 80 8.25 -15.72 -7.75
CA TYR A 80 7.42 -14.91 -6.86
C TYR A 80 7.94 -13.48 -6.76
N ILE A 81 7.17 -12.52 -7.28
CA ILE A 81 7.36 -11.10 -6.98
C ILE A 81 6.67 -10.85 -5.66
N HIS A 82 7.46 -10.53 -4.63
CA HIS A 82 6.98 -10.42 -3.26
C HIS A 82 6.14 -9.17 -3.01
N ASP A 83 6.41 -8.09 -3.73
CA ASP A 83 5.65 -6.85 -3.63
C ASP A 83 5.80 -6.00 -4.90
N VAL A 84 4.75 -5.31 -5.28
CA VAL A 84 4.77 -4.23 -6.27
C VAL A 84 4.21 -2.99 -5.58
N GLY A 85 5.06 -2.32 -4.84
CA GLY A 85 4.61 -1.36 -3.85
C GLY A 85 5.30 -0.01 -3.89
N GLY A 86 5.14 0.68 -2.77
CA GLY A 86 5.67 2.00 -2.49
C GLY A 86 5.20 2.46 -1.12
N PRO A 87 5.30 3.76 -0.80
CA PRO A 87 4.77 4.30 0.47
C PRO A 87 3.30 3.98 0.71
N THR A 88 2.54 3.85 -0.37
CA THR A 88 1.17 3.35 -0.44
C THR A 88 1.04 2.63 -1.78
N ALA A 89 0.84 1.32 -1.76
CA ALA A 89 0.95 0.49 -2.96
C ALA A 89 0.00 0.92 -4.09
N ASN A 90 -1.23 1.27 -3.76
CA ASN A 90 -2.26 1.62 -4.74
C ASN A 90 -2.26 3.10 -5.16
N PHE A 91 -1.23 3.87 -4.84
CA PHE A 91 -1.07 5.25 -5.33
C PHE A 91 -0.19 5.27 -6.58
N ARG A 92 -0.82 5.14 -7.74
CA ARG A 92 -0.12 5.11 -9.05
C ARG A 92 -0.36 6.37 -9.90
N ARG A 93 -0.77 7.48 -9.27
CA ARG A 93 -0.98 8.77 -9.92
C ARG A 93 -0.96 9.91 -8.91
N THR A 94 -0.89 11.14 -9.39
CA THR A 94 -1.18 12.33 -8.57
C THR A 94 -2.66 12.33 -8.14
N ALA A 95 -2.96 12.94 -7.00
CA ALA A 95 -4.31 12.96 -6.47
C ALA A 95 -5.34 13.63 -7.41
N CYS A 96 -4.91 14.63 -8.17
CA CYS A 96 -5.75 15.36 -9.14
C CYS A 96 -4.89 16.11 -10.16
N ASP A 97 -5.50 16.59 -11.24
CA ASP A 97 -4.78 17.34 -12.29
C ASP A 97 -4.27 18.72 -11.81
N LYS A 98 -4.97 19.34 -10.84
CA LYS A 98 -4.46 20.56 -10.20
C LYS A 98 -3.09 20.32 -9.56
N GLN A 99 -2.89 19.15 -8.93
CA GLN A 99 -1.64 18.80 -8.26
C GLN A 99 -0.47 18.70 -9.25
N LYS A 100 -0.71 18.24 -10.47
CA LYS A 100 0.31 18.22 -11.54
C LYS A 100 0.80 19.62 -11.92
N LYS A 101 -0.10 20.61 -11.93
CA LYS A 101 0.20 21.97 -12.41
C LYS A 101 0.69 22.89 -11.31
N TYR A 102 0.11 22.80 -10.11
CA TYR A 102 0.32 23.75 -9.02
C TYR A 102 0.89 23.14 -7.75
N GLY A 103 1.19 21.85 -7.75
CA GLY A 103 1.64 21.15 -6.55
C GLY A 103 0.51 20.88 -5.56
N VAL A 104 0.89 20.65 -4.31
CA VAL A 104 -0.06 20.32 -3.23
C VAL A 104 -0.84 21.53 -2.74
N CYS A 105 -2.07 21.32 -2.33
CA CYS A 105 -2.85 22.33 -1.65
C CYS A 105 -2.30 22.61 -0.25
N THR A 106 -2.17 23.89 0.11
CA THR A 106 -1.92 24.33 1.49
C THR A 106 -3.19 24.14 2.33
N GLY A 107 -3.06 23.71 3.58
CA GLY A 107 -4.18 23.60 4.53
C GLY A 107 -5.28 22.59 4.15
N LYS A 108 -5.07 21.72 3.14
CA LYS A 108 -6.06 20.73 2.71
C LYS A 108 -5.41 19.37 2.42
N GLN A 109 -6.05 18.31 2.88
CA GLN A 109 -5.68 16.94 2.54
C GLN A 109 -6.61 16.39 1.43
N CYS A 110 -6.11 15.38 0.69
CA CYS A 110 -6.86 14.81 -0.45
C CYS A 110 -7.91 13.79 -0.02
N LEU A 111 -7.71 13.13 1.13
CA LEU A 111 -8.57 12.05 1.63
C LEU A 111 -9.22 12.37 2.98
N PHE A 112 -8.81 13.43 3.66
CA PHE A 112 -9.33 13.80 4.98
C PHE A 112 -9.90 15.24 4.96
N PRO A 113 -11.00 15.50 5.72
CA PRO A 113 -11.86 14.57 6.47
C PRO A 113 -12.70 13.66 5.56
N LYS A 114 -12.91 14.07 4.32
CA LYS A 114 -13.58 13.31 3.26
C LYS A 114 -12.78 13.43 1.97
N PRO A 115 -12.91 12.48 1.03
CA PRO A 115 -12.27 12.58 -0.27
C PRO A 115 -12.58 13.93 -0.93
N CYS A 116 -11.53 14.61 -1.41
CA CYS A 116 -11.67 15.88 -2.12
C CYS A 116 -12.47 15.68 -3.41
N ASN A 117 -13.37 16.63 -3.74
CA ASN A 117 -14.19 16.56 -4.97
C ASN A 117 -13.35 16.48 -6.25
N ASN A 118 -12.11 16.97 -6.22
CA ASN A 118 -11.18 16.90 -7.36
C ASN A 118 -10.30 15.64 -7.32
N LEU A 119 -10.46 14.76 -6.31
CA LEU A 119 -9.70 13.52 -6.24
C LEU A 119 -10.09 12.61 -7.40
N VAL A 120 -9.11 12.14 -8.14
CA VAL A 120 -9.30 11.12 -9.16
C VAL A 120 -8.94 9.78 -8.54
N ALA A 121 -9.97 9.06 -8.10
CA ALA A 121 -9.83 7.74 -7.51
C ALA A 121 -10.04 6.68 -8.59
N THR A 122 -8.94 6.10 -9.08
CA THR A 122 -8.94 4.96 -10.01
C THR A 122 -7.69 4.12 -9.80
N HIS A 123 -7.79 2.83 -10.04
CA HIS A 123 -6.70 1.87 -9.95
C HIS A 123 -6.29 1.29 -11.32
N ASP A 124 -6.79 1.84 -12.43
CA ASP A 124 -6.59 1.30 -13.78
C ASP A 124 -5.10 1.14 -14.13
N ASP A 125 -4.28 2.17 -13.90
CA ASP A 125 -2.85 2.10 -14.19
C ASP A 125 -2.17 0.99 -13.37
N TYR A 126 -2.54 0.83 -12.11
CA TYR A 126 -1.99 -0.21 -11.26
C TYR A 126 -2.41 -1.61 -11.71
N LEU A 127 -3.67 -1.79 -12.06
CA LEU A 127 -4.17 -3.06 -12.61
C LEU A 127 -3.48 -3.43 -13.91
N ILE A 128 -3.28 -2.48 -14.82
CA ILE A 128 -2.56 -2.70 -16.08
C ILE A 128 -1.12 -3.16 -15.79
N LEU A 129 -0.42 -2.51 -14.87
CA LEU A 129 0.92 -2.90 -14.46
C LEU A 129 0.95 -4.33 -13.90
N LEU A 130 0.08 -4.63 -12.93
CA LEU A 130 0.00 -5.94 -12.29
C LEU A 130 -0.32 -7.06 -13.30
N ARG A 131 -1.22 -6.81 -14.25
CA ARG A 131 -1.55 -7.74 -15.33
C ARG A 131 -0.35 -7.98 -16.27
N LYS A 132 0.42 -6.93 -16.60
CA LYS A 132 1.66 -7.06 -17.39
C LYS A 132 2.69 -7.93 -16.66
N LEU A 133 2.93 -7.68 -15.37
CA LEU A 133 3.89 -8.44 -14.56
C LEU A 133 3.49 -9.91 -14.43
N ARG A 134 2.20 -10.22 -14.24
CA ARG A 134 1.72 -11.62 -14.20
C ARG A 134 1.93 -12.41 -15.49
N LYS A 135 2.07 -11.72 -16.62
CA LYS A 135 2.26 -12.33 -17.95
C LYS A 135 3.73 -12.56 -18.29
N LEU A 136 4.68 -12.10 -17.49
CA LEU A 136 6.09 -12.29 -17.76
C LEU A 136 6.45 -13.78 -17.64
N PRO A 137 7.19 -14.35 -18.62
CA PRO A 137 7.73 -15.69 -18.49
C PRO A 137 8.58 -15.83 -17.22
N GLY A 138 8.42 -16.90 -16.48
CA GLY A 138 9.12 -17.11 -15.20
C GLY A 138 8.39 -16.55 -13.97
N VAL A 139 7.39 -15.70 -14.13
CA VAL A 139 6.58 -15.19 -13.00
C VAL A 139 5.39 -16.13 -12.76
N LYS A 140 5.31 -16.69 -11.55
CA LYS A 140 4.20 -17.52 -11.08
C LYS A 140 3.14 -16.73 -10.31
N LYS A 141 3.59 -15.78 -9.48
CA LYS A 141 2.72 -14.95 -8.64
C LYS A 141 3.32 -13.54 -8.47
N VAL A 142 2.44 -12.57 -8.38
CA VAL A 142 2.76 -11.18 -8.06
C VAL A 142 1.94 -10.79 -6.84
N PHE A 143 2.61 -10.55 -5.72
CA PHE A 143 1.95 -10.18 -4.47
C PHE A 143 2.00 -8.67 -4.24
N ILE A 144 1.07 -8.18 -3.42
CA ILE A 144 1.04 -6.85 -2.85
C ILE A 144 1.13 -7.01 -1.33
N ARG A 145 2.30 -6.72 -0.77
CA ARG A 145 2.57 -6.77 0.67
C ARG A 145 2.65 -5.39 1.32
N SER A 146 3.03 -4.38 0.55
CA SER A 146 2.90 -2.98 0.96
C SER A 146 1.45 -2.66 1.24
N GLY A 147 1.18 -1.90 2.30
CA GLY A 147 -0.18 -1.55 2.67
C GLY A 147 -0.90 -0.77 1.55
N ILE A 148 -2.16 -1.08 1.35
CA ILE A 148 -3.04 -0.30 0.49
C ILE A 148 -3.79 0.75 1.30
N ARG A 149 -4.10 1.87 0.66
CA ARG A 149 -4.94 2.91 1.24
C ARG A 149 -6.41 2.55 1.03
N PHE A 150 -7.07 2.01 2.05
CA PHE A 150 -8.44 1.51 1.98
C PHE A 150 -9.48 2.60 1.70
N ASP A 151 -9.28 3.82 2.22
CA ASP A 151 -10.15 4.96 1.97
C ASP A 151 -10.06 5.45 0.51
N TYR A 152 -8.92 5.30 -0.15
CA TYR A 152 -8.78 5.54 -1.58
C TYR A 152 -9.49 4.45 -2.41
N VAL A 153 -9.45 3.19 -1.95
CA VAL A 153 -10.25 2.11 -2.54
C VAL A 153 -11.75 2.38 -2.37
N MET A 154 -12.16 2.94 -1.24
CA MET A 154 -13.57 3.30 -1.01
C MET A 154 -14.03 4.51 -1.84
N ALA A 155 -13.11 5.37 -2.25
CA ALA A 155 -13.38 6.48 -3.17
C ALA A 155 -13.52 6.03 -4.64
N ASP A 156 -12.93 4.89 -4.99
CA ASP A 156 -13.12 4.25 -6.29
C ASP A 156 -14.45 3.48 -6.29
N LYS A 157 -15.29 3.76 -7.28
CA LYS A 157 -16.62 3.14 -7.42
C LYS A 157 -16.55 1.76 -8.08
N ASP A 158 -15.44 1.42 -8.74
CA ASP A 158 -15.25 0.15 -9.42
C ASP A 158 -14.72 -0.92 -8.45
N ASP A 159 -15.33 -2.10 -8.49
CA ASP A 159 -14.91 -3.26 -7.70
C ASP A 159 -13.75 -4.06 -8.35
N THR A 160 -13.39 -3.75 -9.60
CA THR A 160 -12.41 -4.53 -10.39
C THR A 160 -11.07 -4.63 -9.67
N PHE A 161 -10.58 -3.52 -9.12
CA PHE A 161 -9.30 -3.54 -8.38
C PHE A 161 -9.36 -4.48 -7.18
N LEU A 162 -10.37 -4.35 -6.33
CA LEU A 162 -10.49 -5.16 -5.12
C LEU A 162 -10.74 -6.64 -5.44
N LYS A 163 -11.48 -6.91 -6.51
CA LYS A 163 -11.69 -8.28 -7.02
C LYS A 163 -10.38 -8.90 -7.50
N GLU A 164 -9.63 -8.25 -8.39
CA GLU A 164 -8.36 -8.78 -8.89
C GLU A 164 -7.30 -8.87 -7.78
N LEU A 165 -7.31 -7.94 -6.83
CA LEU A 165 -6.47 -7.99 -5.65
C LEU A 165 -6.68 -9.29 -4.88
N CYS A 166 -7.93 -9.63 -4.54
CA CYS A 166 -8.29 -10.88 -3.88
C CYS A 166 -7.94 -12.10 -4.73
N GLU A 167 -8.23 -12.06 -6.02
CA GLU A 167 -8.07 -13.21 -6.90
C GLU A 167 -6.61 -13.57 -7.17
N TYR A 168 -5.72 -12.56 -7.30
CA TYR A 168 -4.37 -12.78 -7.82
C TYR A 168 -3.23 -12.31 -6.92
N HIS A 169 -3.45 -11.34 -6.02
CA HIS A 169 -2.35 -10.57 -5.41
C HIS A 169 -2.24 -10.67 -3.90
N ILE A 170 -3.18 -11.34 -3.24
CA ILE A 170 -3.15 -11.60 -1.79
C ILE A 170 -2.74 -13.05 -1.54
N SER A 171 -1.74 -13.23 -0.66
CA SER A 171 -1.22 -14.55 -0.27
C SER A 171 -1.94 -15.19 0.94
N GLY A 172 -3.08 -14.62 1.36
CA GLY A 172 -3.84 -15.00 2.56
C GLY A 172 -4.11 -13.81 3.48
N GLN A 173 -3.24 -12.81 3.48
CA GLN A 173 -3.38 -11.64 4.35
C GLN A 173 -3.30 -10.35 3.55
N LEU A 174 -4.29 -9.47 3.72
CA LEU A 174 -4.27 -8.10 3.21
C LEU A 174 -3.96 -7.14 4.36
N ARG A 175 -2.85 -6.42 4.26
CA ARG A 175 -2.46 -5.41 5.25
C ARG A 175 -3.10 -4.06 4.93
N VAL A 176 -3.76 -3.49 5.90
CA VAL A 176 -4.32 -2.13 5.84
C VAL A 176 -4.03 -1.38 7.14
N ALA A 177 -4.00 -0.07 7.08
CA ALA A 177 -3.65 0.76 8.23
C ALA A 177 -4.82 1.68 8.61
N PRO A 178 -5.84 1.20 9.35
CA PRO A 178 -6.86 2.07 9.95
C PRO A 178 -6.27 2.96 11.03
N GLU A 179 -5.22 2.54 11.71
CA GLU A 179 -4.44 3.19 12.76
C GLU A 179 -5.14 3.23 14.12
N HIS A 180 -6.42 3.52 14.19
CA HIS A 180 -7.21 3.57 15.42
C HIS A 180 -8.69 3.31 15.13
N VAL A 181 -9.51 3.17 16.17
CA VAL A 181 -10.97 3.00 16.08
C VAL A 181 -11.73 4.22 16.57
N SER A 182 -11.13 5.04 17.44
CA SER A 182 -11.75 6.27 17.94
C SER A 182 -11.64 7.39 16.91
N ASP A 183 -12.78 7.96 16.49
CA ASP A 183 -12.83 9.06 15.54
C ASP A 183 -12.14 10.33 16.05
N ALA A 184 -12.11 10.54 17.38
CA ALA A 184 -11.39 11.65 17.99
C ALA A 184 -9.87 11.55 17.73
N VAL A 185 -9.30 10.36 17.81
CA VAL A 185 -7.88 10.10 17.51
C VAL A 185 -7.63 10.13 16.00
N LEU A 186 -8.48 9.47 15.21
CA LEU A 186 -8.39 9.43 13.75
C LEU A 186 -8.41 10.85 13.15
N THR A 187 -9.24 11.73 13.68
CA THR A 187 -9.28 13.15 13.26
C THR A 187 -7.94 13.84 13.48
N ARG A 188 -7.28 13.61 14.62
CA ARG A 188 -5.93 14.17 14.91
C ARG A 188 -4.85 13.55 14.03
N MET A 189 -5.01 12.31 13.65
CA MET A 189 -4.13 11.61 12.71
C MET A 189 -4.29 12.08 11.26
N GLY A 190 -5.38 12.78 10.92
CA GLY A 190 -5.74 13.09 9.54
C GLY A 190 -6.16 11.84 8.76
N LYS A 191 -6.84 10.91 9.44
CA LYS A 191 -7.39 9.66 8.90
C LYS A 191 -8.91 9.75 8.80
N PRO A 192 -9.55 9.00 7.89
CA PRO A 192 -11.01 8.95 7.82
C PRO A 192 -11.62 8.34 9.09
N GLU A 193 -12.88 8.65 9.36
CA GLU A 193 -13.66 8.05 10.45
C GLU A 193 -13.67 6.52 10.37
N ASN A 194 -13.75 5.84 11.51
CA ASN A 194 -13.73 4.38 11.59
C ASN A 194 -14.83 3.73 10.74
N ALA A 195 -15.98 4.37 10.61
CA ALA A 195 -17.07 3.91 9.75
C ALA A 195 -16.66 3.69 8.28
N VAL A 196 -15.62 4.39 7.79
CA VAL A 196 -15.08 4.16 6.43
C VAL A 196 -14.35 2.82 6.37
N TYR A 197 -13.59 2.51 7.42
CA TYR A 197 -12.89 1.22 7.53
C TYR A 197 -13.88 0.05 7.65
N GLU A 198 -14.91 0.17 8.45
CA GLU A 198 -15.94 -0.86 8.57
C GLU A 198 -16.65 -1.12 7.24
N ARG A 199 -16.98 -0.06 6.48
CA ARG A 199 -17.55 -0.23 5.13
C ARG A 199 -16.58 -0.92 4.18
N PHE A 200 -15.28 -0.61 4.30
CA PHE A 200 -14.25 -1.31 3.53
C PHE A 200 -14.21 -2.80 3.87
N LEU A 201 -14.23 -3.17 5.16
CA LEU A 201 -14.25 -4.58 5.59
C LEU A 201 -15.46 -5.33 5.00
N LYS A 202 -16.64 -4.75 5.08
CA LYS A 202 -17.87 -5.34 4.50
C LYS A 202 -17.74 -5.52 2.97
N ARG A 203 -17.20 -4.51 2.27
CA ARG A 203 -16.96 -4.57 0.82
C ARG A 203 -15.95 -5.66 0.48
N TYR A 204 -14.85 -5.72 1.24
CA TYR A 204 -13.81 -6.73 1.08
C TYR A 204 -14.34 -8.15 1.30
N GLN A 205 -15.03 -8.41 2.41
CA GLN A 205 -15.60 -9.70 2.74
C GLN A 205 -16.58 -10.18 1.66
N ARG A 206 -17.46 -9.31 1.20
CA ARG A 206 -18.40 -9.62 0.10
C ARG A 206 -17.67 -10.06 -1.18
N ILE A 207 -16.57 -9.39 -1.52
CA ILE A 207 -15.81 -9.69 -2.74
C ILE A 207 -14.98 -10.96 -2.52
N ASN A 208 -14.31 -11.09 -1.39
CA ASN A 208 -13.49 -12.26 -1.05
C ASN A 208 -14.32 -13.55 -1.05
N SER A 209 -15.53 -13.52 -0.49
CA SER A 209 -16.46 -14.65 -0.53
C SER A 209 -16.84 -15.04 -1.95
N LYS A 210 -17.05 -14.06 -2.85
CA LYS A 210 -17.35 -14.33 -4.28
C LYS A 210 -16.15 -14.94 -5.02
N VAL A 211 -14.93 -14.59 -4.62
CA VAL A 211 -13.69 -15.16 -5.17
C VAL A 211 -13.42 -16.57 -4.63
N GLY A 212 -14.06 -16.95 -3.53
CA GLY A 212 -13.95 -18.27 -2.92
C GLY A 212 -12.58 -18.56 -2.28
N LYS A 213 -11.95 -17.56 -1.68
CA LYS A 213 -10.67 -17.69 -0.99
C LYS A 213 -10.79 -17.36 0.48
N GLU A 214 -10.00 -18.06 1.29
CA GLU A 214 -9.80 -17.72 2.71
C GLU A 214 -8.68 -16.69 2.84
N GLN A 215 -9.07 -15.42 2.92
CA GLN A 215 -8.15 -14.31 3.07
C GLN A 215 -8.64 -13.38 4.17
N PHE A 216 -7.70 -12.88 4.96
CA PHE A 216 -7.97 -12.06 6.12
C PHE A 216 -7.39 -10.65 5.95
N VAL A 217 -8.09 -9.67 6.52
CA VAL A 217 -7.56 -8.32 6.66
C VAL A 217 -6.77 -8.25 7.97
N VAL A 218 -5.52 -7.81 7.88
CA VAL A 218 -4.66 -7.57 9.04
C VAL A 218 -4.54 -6.06 9.25
N PRO A 219 -5.22 -5.50 10.27
CA PRO A 219 -5.15 -4.08 10.56
C PRO A 219 -3.83 -3.73 11.23
N TYR A 220 -3.20 -2.65 10.77
CA TYR A 220 -2.14 -1.97 11.49
C TYR A 220 -2.77 -0.89 12.37
N LEU A 221 -2.49 -0.96 13.67
CA LEU A 221 -3.07 -0.08 14.67
C LEU A 221 -1.96 0.59 15.48
N MET A 222 -2.19 1.82 15.89
CA MET A 222 -1.26 2.66 16.64
C MET A 222 -1.89 3.05 17.98
N SER A 223 -1.21 2.73 19.07
CA SER A 223 -1.55 3.21 20.42
C SER A 223 -0.83 4.52 20.72
N SER A 224 -1.34 5.25 21.71
CA SER A 224 -0.65 6.39 22.31
C SER A 224 -0.34 7.55 21.35
N HIS A 225 -1.12 7.71 20.28
CA HIS A 225 -1.01 8.90 19.43
C HIS A 225 -1.36 10.16 20.24
N PRO A 226 -0.69 11.31 20.01
CA PRO A 226 -1.04 12.57 20.68
C PRO A 226 -2.54 12.88 20.62
N GLY A 227 -3.16 13.05 21.79
CA GLY A 227 -4.62 13.22 21.94
C GLY A 227 -5.40 11.95 22.18
N SER A 228 -4.75 10.78 22.22
CA SER A 228 -5.34 9.55 22.79
C SER A 228 -5.21 9.60 24.32
N THR A 229 -6.28 9.29 25.00
CA THR A 229 -6.33 9.14 26.47
C THR A 229 -6.51 7.67 26.83
N LEU A 230 -6.59 7.36 28.13
CA LEU A 230 -6.89 6.00 28.59
C LEU A 230 -8.22 5.48 28.01
N LYS A 231 -9.21 6.36 27.84
CA LYS A 231 -10.50 6.00 27.25
C LYS A 231 -10.34 5.43 25.85
N GLU A 232 -9.66 6.15 24.96
CA GLU A 232 -9.43 5.70 23.58
C GLU A 232 -8.52 4.49 23.51
N ALA A 233 -7.59 4.31 24.46
CA ALA A 233 -6.78 3.11 24.57
C ALA A 233 -7.64 1.88 24.96
N VAL A 234 -8.61 2.04 25.85
CA VAL A 234 -9.56 0.98 26.20
C VAL A 234 -10.46 0.64 25.01
N GLU A 235 -11.02 1.64 24.32
CA GLU A 235 -11.81 1.43 23.08
C GLU A 235 -11.04 0.61 22.04
N LEU A 236 -9.75 0.90 21.85
CA LEU A 236 -8.89 0.14 20.93
C LEU A 236 -8.68 -1.30 21.42
N ALA A 237 -8.46 -1.50 22.71
CA ALA A 237 -8.26 -2.82 23.28
C ALA A 237 -9.55 -3.68 23.19
N GLU A 238 -10.70 -3.12 23.47
CA GLU A 238 -12.00 -3.79 23.34
C GLU A 238 -12.28 -4.19 21.89
N TYR A 239 -11.98 -3.30 20.95
CA TYR A 239 -12.09 -3.61 19.53
C TYR A 239 -11.19 -4.79 19.13
N LEU A 240 -9.93 -4.81 19.58
CA LEU A 240 -9.01 -5.92 19.31
C LEU A 240 -9.54 -7.23 19.92
N LEU A 241 -10.04 -7.20 21.13
CA LEU A 241 -10.65 -8.38 21.75
C LEU A 241 -11.86 -8.89 20.97
N SER A 242 -12.67 -7.99 20.42
CA SER A 242 -13.82 -8.39 19.59
C SER A 242 -13.43 -9.12 18.30
N LEU A 243 -12.20 -8.90 17.79
CA LEU A 243 -11.69 -9.59 16.61
C LEU A 243 -11.10 -10.98 16.91
N ILE A 244 -10.72 -11.25 18.15
CA ILE A 244 -10.08 -12.53 18.54
C ILE A 244 -11.08 -13.66 18.73
N HIS A 245 -12.34 -13.35 18.99
CA HIS A 245 -13.38 -14.32 19.28
C HIS A 245 -14.28 -14.68 18.09
N ILE A 246 -13.81 -14.43 16.91
CA ILE A 246 -14.52 -14.79 15.67
C ILE A 246 -13.99 -16.11 15.12
#